data_70d219af817d534ccbb40ae3c99e6b59
#
_entry.id   70d219af817d534ccbb40ae3c99e6b59
#
_cell.length_a   1.000
_cell.length_b   1.000
_cell.length_c   1.000
_cell.angle_alpha   90.00
_cell.angle_beta   90.00
_cell.angle_gamma   90.00
#
_symmetry.space_group_name_H-M   'P 1'
#
loop_
_entity.id
_entity.type
_entity.pdbx_description
1 polymer ?
#
loop_
_entity_poly.entity_id
_entity_poly.type
_entity_poly.pdbx_seq_one_letter_code
_entity_poly.pdbx_strand_id
1 'polypeptide(L)'
;MVEIEEAVLEDVERLTEIQARTFDHDNKWKPPGCSMEGPPGYDSVDWNAGWIAKTPYYKILFAGQIVGGIIVFELQKGHYELGRIYVDPDFQNRGIGQQAVKLMFGLFPEAERWTLGTPSWAIRNQHFYEKMGFVKVGETQVDPHLGWSGIEYEKTS
;
A
#
# COMPACT_ATOMS: atom_id res chain seq x y z
N MET A 1 -8.82 -15.15 10.46
CA MET A 1 -7.91 -14.32 11.27
C MET A 1 -6.83 -13.73 10.41
N VAL A 2 -6.59 -12.45 10.57
CA VAL A 2 -5.55 -11.72 9.83
C VAL A 2 -4.30 -11.59 10.69
N GLU A 3 -3.14 -11.84 10.10
CA GLU A 3 -1.85 -11.66 10.74
C GLU A 3 -0.93 -10.92 9.78
N ILE A 4 0.10 -10.27 10.31
CA ILE A 4 1.19 -9.74 9.49
C ILE A 4 2.51 -10.25 10.06
N GLU A 5 3.45 -10.57 9.16
CA GLU A 5 4.77 -11.03 9.52
C GLU A 5 5.80 -10.37 8.60
N GLU A 6 7.01 -10.18 9.07
CA GLU A 6 8.08 -9.67 8.22
C GLU A 6 8.24 -10.55 7.00
N ALA A 7 8.26 -9.93 5.83
CA ALA A 7 8.53 -10.62 4.59
C ALA A 7 10.00 -11.04 4.55
N VAL A 8 10.25 -12.23 4.03
CA VAL A 8 11.61 -12.72 3.81
C VAL A 8 11.83 -12.92 2.31
N LEU A 9 13.07 -13.11 1.90
CA LEU A 9 13.39 -13.19 0.47
C LEU A 9 12.65 -14.33 -0.24
N GLU A 10 12.38 -15.43 0.47
CA GLU A 10 11.63 -16.57 -0.07
C GLU A 10 10.18 -16.20 -0.43
N ASP A 11 9.65 -15.12 0.11
CA ASP A 11 8.28 -14.68 -0.15
C ASP A 11 8.18 -13.80 -1.40
N VAL A 12 9.30 -13.35 -1.98
CA VAL A 12 9.30 -12.25 -2.94
C VAL A 12 8.53 -12.55 -4.22
N GLU A 13 8.62 -13.78 -4.74
CA GLU A 13 7.91 -14.13 -5.97
C GLU A 13 6.40 -14.10 -5.76
N ARG A 14 5.94 -14.67 -4.64
CA ARG A 14 4.51 -14.69 -4.31
C ARG A 14 3.98 -13.29 -4.05
N LEU A 15 4.71 -12.49 -3.30
CA LEU A 15 4.32 -11.10 -3.02
C LEU A 15 4.27 -10.27 -4.30
N THR A 16 5.23 -10.42 -5.19
CA THR A 16 5.24 -9.71 -6.47
C THR A 16 4.07 -10.12 -7.35
N GLU A 17 3.75 -11.41 -7.42
CA GLU A 17 2.59 -11.90 -8.16
C GLU A 17 1.29 -11.30 -7.66
N ILE A 18 1.08 -11.30 -6.34
CA ILE A 18 -0.13 -10.74 -5.73
C ILE A 18 -0.21 -9.23 -6.00
N GLN A 19 0.92 -8.54 -5.85
CA GLN A 19 0.99 -7.10 -6.08
C GLN A 19 0.64 -6.75 -7.52
N ALA A 20 1.21 -7.48 -8.49
CA ALA A 20 0.91 -7.28 -9.90
C ALA A 20 -0.57 -7.49 -10.19
N ARG A 21 -1.15 -8.59 -9.71
CA ARG A 21 -2.59 -8.86 -9.87
C ARG A 21 -3.44 -7.76 -9.29
N THR A 22 -3.07 -7.26 -8.12
CA THR A 22 -3.84 -6.24 -7.41
C THR A 22 -3.87 -4.93 -8.19
N PHE A 23 -2.72 -4.44 -8.61
CA PHE A 23 -2.65 -3.17 -9.31
C PHE A 23 -3.14 -3.24 -10.76
N ASP A 24 -2.96 -4.37 -11.44
CA ASP A 24 -3.56 -4.57 -12.76
C ASP A 24 -5.09 -4.61 -12.69
N HIS A 25 -5.64 -5.22 -11.64
CA HIS A 25 -7.08 -5.24 -11.39
C HIS A 25 -7.65 -3.83 -11.19
N ASP A 26 -6.87 -2.93 -10.58
CA ASP A 26 -7.28 -1.56 -10.33
C ASP A 26 -7.43 -0.72 -11.61
N ASN A 27 -6.87 -1.16 -12.73
CA ASN A 27 -6.97 -0.44 -14.00
C ASN A 27 -8.41 -0.20 -14.42
N LYS A 28 -9.34 -1.06 -14.03
CA LYS A 28 -10.77 -0.89 -14.36
C LYS A 28 -11.39 0.35 -13.72
N TRP A 29 -10.75 0.92 -12.70
CA TRP A 29 -11.24 2.10 -11.99
C TRP A 29 -10.69 3.40 -12.56
N LYS A 30 -9.72 3.32 -13.46
CA LYS A 30 -9.08 4.51 -14.03
C LYS A 30 -9.99 5.18 -15.07
N PRO A 31 -10.04 6.53 -15.06
CA PRO A 31 -10.78 7.27 -16.09
C PRO A 31 -10.19 7.04 -17.49
N PRO A 32 -10.98 7.23 -18.55
CA PRO A 32 -10.47 7.19 -19.91
C PRO A 32 -9.30 8.17 -20.11
N GLY A 33 -8.29 7.75 -20.86
CA GLY A 33 -7.12 8.58 -21.15
C GLY A 33 -6.00 8.51 -20.13
N CYS A 34 -6.21 7.82 -19.01
CA CYS A 34 -5.16 7.61 -18.03
C CYS A 34 -4.23 6.47 -18.41
N SER A 35 -2.97 6.54 -17.96
CA SER A 35 -2.01 5.47 -18.13
C SER A 35 -2.48 4.20 -17.41
N MET A 36 -2.22 3.04 -18.01
CA MET A 36 -2.49 1.75 -17.37
C MET A 36 -1.32 1.24 -16.54
N GLU A 37 -0.28 2.08 -16.37
CA GLU A 37 0.86 1.71 -15.55
C GLU A 37 0.47 1.57 -14.09
N GLY A 38 1.02 0.54 -13.43
CA GLY A 38 0.94 0.43 -11.98
C GLY A 38 2.00 1.28 -11.30
N PRO A 39 2.03 1.29 -9.96
CA PRO A 39 3.06 2.01 -9.23
C PRO A 39 4.44 1.43 -9.51
N PRO A 40 5.52 2.24 -9.35
CA PRO A 40 6.87 1.78 -9.67
C PRO A 40 7.21 0.45 -9.00
N GLY A 41 7.72 -0.49 -9.81
CA GLY A 41 8.23 -1.78 -9.32
C GLY A 41 7.17 -2.78 -8.87
N TYR A 42 5.89 -2.49 -9.09
CA TYR A 42 4.80 -3.34 -8.60
C TYR A 42 4.84 -4.77 -9.15
N ASP A 43 5.39 -4.96 -10.34
CA ASP A 43 5.50 -6.26 -11.00
C ASP A 43 6.96 -6.75 -11.10
N SER A 44 7.87 -6.14 -10.34
CA SER A 44 9.29 -6.46 -10.39
C SER A 44 9.72 -7.23 -9.14
N VAL A 45 10.20 -8.45 -9.35
CA VAL A 45 10.78 -9.27 -8.26
C VAL A 45 12.00 -8.57 -7.67
N ASP A 46 12.89 -8.03 -8.51
CA ASP A 46 14.10 -7.36 -8.05
C ASP A 46 13.80 -6.12 -7.21
N TRP A 47 12.81 -5.32 -7.63
CA TRP A 47 12.39 -4.14 -6.89
C TRP A 47 11.89 -4.53 -5.50
N ASN A 48 11.01 -5.52 -5.43
CA ASN A 48 10.45 -5.99 -4.15
C ASN A 48 11.53 -6.61 -3.26
N ALA A 49 12.43 -7.41 -3.83
CA ALA A 49 13.55 -8.00 -3.08
C ALA A 49 14.44 -6.92 -2.46
N GLY A 50 14.70 -5.84 -3.19
CA GLY A 50 15.49 -4.72 -2.69
C GLY A 50 14.87 -4.07 -1.47
N TRP A 51 13.56 -3.87 -1.48
CA TRP A 51 12.87 -3.25 -0.34
C TRP A 51 12.69 -4.22 0.84
N ILE A 52 12.48 -5.51 0.58
CA ILE A 52 12.45 -6.51 1.66
C ILE A 52 13.76 -6.47 2.44
N ALA A 53 14.88 -6.23 1.76
CA ALA A 53 16.20 -6.18 2.40
C ALA A 53 16.46 -4.88 3.17
N LYS A 54 15.73 -3.79 2.89
CA LYS A 54 16.11 -2.45 3.37
C LYS A 54 15.09 -1.77 4.26
N THR A 55 13.82 -2.15 4.19
CA THR A 55 12.77 -1.42 4.89
C THR A 55 11.78 -2.41 5.51
N PRO A 56 10.99 -1.98 6.51
CA PRO A 56 9.91 -2.82 7.02
C PRO A 56 8.94 -3.19 5.89
N TYR A 57 8.92 -4.47 5.57
CA TYR A 57 8.06 -5.02 4.52
C TYR A 57 7.36 -6.24 5.15
N TYR A 58 6.03 -6.20 5.18
CA TYR A 58 5.24 -7.25 5.84
C TYR A 58 4.38 -7.98 4.83
N LYS A 59 4.30 -9.30 5.00
CA LYS A 59 3.29 -10.09 4.29
C LYS A 59 2.02 -10.12 5.14
N ILE A 60 0.89 -10.03 4.47
CA ILE A 60 -0.43 -10.16 5.11
C ILE A 60 -0.88 -11.60 4.97
N LEU A 61 -1.20 -12.23 6.09
CA LEU A 61 -1.63 -13.62 6.12
C LEU A 61 -3.11 -13.70 6.50
N PHE A 62 -3.84 -14.52 5.78
CA PHE A 62 -5.22 -14.86 6.11
C PHE A 62 -5.35 -16.38 6.07
N ALA A 63 -5.73 -16.97 7.20
CA ALA A 63 -5.79 -18.44 7.35
C ALA A 63 -4.46 -19.10 6.95
N GLY A 64 -3.34 -18.48 7.30
CA GLY A 64 -2.00 -19.00 7.01
C GLY A 64 -1.51 -18.80 5.58
N GLN A 65 -2.31 -18.16 4.74
CA GLN A 65 -1.98 -17.93 3.33
C GLN A 65 -1.61 -16.48 3.09
N ILE A 66 -0.57 -16.24 2.28
CA ILE A 66 -0.20 -14.87 1.89
C ILE A 66 -1.27 -14.31 0.97
N VAL A 67 -1.88 -13.19 1.37
CA VAL A 67 -2.94 -12.53 0.59
C VAL A 67 -2.62 -11.08 0.26
N GLY A 68 -1.49 -10.57 0.67
CA GLY A 68 -1.09 -9.19 0.39
C GLY A 68 0.20 -8.79 1.05
N GLY A 69 0.50 -7.49 0.99
CA GLY A 69 1.72 -6.94 1.59
C GLY A 69 1.58 -5.49 2.00
N ILE A 70 2.47 -5.07 2.88
CA ILE A 70 2.57 -3.69 3.36
C ILE A 70 4.03 -3.29 3.33
N ILE A 71 4.33 -2.12 2.76
CA ILE A 71 5.68 -1.55 2.78
C ILE A 71 5.64 -0.25 3.57
N VAL A 72 6.54 -0.12 4.54
CA VAL A 72 6.64 1.05 5.41
C VAL A 72 8.00 1.70 5.21
N PHE A 73 8.02 3.02 5.11
CA PHE A 73 9.27 3.79 5.06
C PHE A 73 9.36 4.69 6.28
N GLU A 74 10.51 4.69 6.93
CA GLU A 74 10.82 5.67 7.96
C GLU A 74 11.49 6.85 7.27
N LEU A 75 10.80 8.00 7.26
CA LEU A 75 11.31 9.20 6.60
C LEU A 75 12.17 10.04 7.53
N GLN A 76 11.74 10.18 8.78
CA GLN A 76 12.44 10.87 9.85
C GLN A 76 12.04 10.21 11.16
N LYS A 77 12.73 10.52 12.25
CA LYS A 77 12.38 9.98 13.55
C LYS A 77 10.93 10.32 13.89
N GLY A 78 10.12 9.30 14.09
CA GLY A 78 8.69 9.45 14.40
C GLY A 78 7.80 9.71 13.20
N HIS A 79 8.36 9.92 12.01
CA HIS A 79 7.58 10.12 10.78
C HIS A 79 7.75 8.93 9.86
N TYR A 80 6.66 8.19 9.67
CA TYR A 80 6.61 7.02 8.80
C TYR A 80 5.68 7.26 7.61
N GLU A 81 6.00 6.62 6.51
CA GLU A 81 5.14 6.60 5.33
C GLU A 81 4.59 5.20 5.15
N LEU A 82 3.27 5.10 4.98
CA LEU A 82 2.66 3.88 4.46
C LEU A 82 2.91 3.88 2.95
N GLY A 83 4.03 3.28 2.55
CA GLY A 83 4.51 3.37 1.18
C GLY A 83 3.65 2.60 0.20
N ARG A 84 3.15 1.44 0.63
CA ARG A 84 2.31 0.61 -0.22
C ARG A 84 1.54 -0.39 0.62
N ILE A 85 0.27 -0.58 0.28
CA ILE A 85 -0.52 -1.69 0.80
C ILE A 85 -1.28 -2.31 -0.38
N TYR A 86 -1.31 -3.63 -0.42
CA TYR A 86 -2.05 -4.34 -1.45
C TYR A 86 -2.64 -5.64 -0.87
N VAL A 87 -3.86 -5.96 -1.32
CA VAL A 87 -4.57 -7.19 -0.96
C VAL A 87 -5.05 -7.84 -2.24
N ASP A 88 -4.80 -9.13 -2.40
CA ASP A 88 -5.22 -9.92 -3.55
C ASP A 88 -6.70 -9.64 -3.86
N PRO A 89 -7.04 -9.36 -5.14
CA PRO A 89 -8.43 -9.07 -5.52
C PRO A 89 -9.45 -10.10 -5.03
N ASP A 90 -9.05 -11.37 -4.93
CA ASP A 90 -9.94 -12.44 -4.47
C ASP A 90 -10.24 -12.34 -2.97
N PHE A 91 -9.49 -11.52 -2.23
CA PHE A 91 -9.62 -11.36 -0.78
C PHE A 91 -10.04 -9.95 -0.37
N GLN A 92 -10.33 -9.09 -1.33
CA GLN A 92 -10.78 -7.71 -1.05
C GLN A 92 -12.22 -7.68 -0.53
N ASN A 93 -12.60 -6.57 0.11
CA ASN A 93 -13.93 -6.34 0.68
C ASN A 93 -14.31 -7.29 1.82
N ARG A 94 -13.30 -7.78 2.55
CA ARG A 94 -13.48 -8.66 3.72
C ARG A 94 -12.91 -8.05 5.00
N GLY A 95 -12.50 -6.78 4.95
CA GLY A 95 -11.88 -6.10 6.11
C GLY A 95 -10.44 -6.50 6.38
N ILE A 96 -9.80 -7.28 5.51
CA ILE A 96 -8.43 -7.75 5.69
C ILE A 96 -7.45 -6.59 5.72
N GLY A 97 -7.58 -5.66 4.76
CA GLY A 97 -6.70 -4.48 4.69
C GLY A 97 -6.77 -3.63 5.95
N GLN A 98 -7.97 -3.38 6.47
CA GLN A 98 -8.14 -2.61 7.70
C GLN A 98 -7.49 -3.29 8.90
N GLN A 99 -7.70 -4.58 9.04
CA GLN A 99 -7.10 -5.35 10.14
C GLN A 99 -5.58 -5.35 10.05
N ALA A 100 -5.04 -5.51 8.84
CA ALA A 100 -3.59 -5.50 8.62
C ALA A 100 -2.98 -4.14 8.97
N VAL A 101 -3.61 -3.03 8.57
CA VAL A 101 -3.12 -1.68 8.88
C VAL A 101 -3.16 -1.43 10.39
N LYS A 102 -4.19 -1.87 11.08
CA LYS A 102 -4.27 -1.74 12.55
C LYS A 102 -3.13 -2.51 13.22
N LEU A 103 -2.84 -3.71 12.75
CA LEU A 103 -1.70 -4.48 13.27
C LEU A 103 -0.38 -3.76 13.00
N MET A 104 -0.23 -3.19 11.80
CA MET A 104 0.95 -2.42 11.45
C MET A 104 1.16 -1.22 12.39
N PHE A 105 0.11 -0.45 12.68
CA PHE A 105 0.23 0.67 13.61
C PHE A 105 0.77 0.22 14.97
N GLY A 106 0.35 -0.96 15.42
CA GLY A 106 0.81 -1.53 16.69
C GLY A 106 2.30 -1.88 16.72
N LEU A 107 2.92 -2.06 15.56
CA LEU A 107 4.35 -2.36 15.45
C LEU A 107 5.23 -1.11 15.54
N PHE A 108 4.65 0.08 15.41
CA PHE A 108 5.39 1.35 15.43
C PHE A 108 4.81 2.30 16.49
N PRO A 109 4.85 1.91 17.78
CA PRO A 109 4.26 2.74 18.84
C PRO A 109 4.94 4.09 19.00
N GLU A 110 6.19 4.23 18.54
CA GLU A 110 6.95 5.47 18.56
C GLU A 110 6.56 6.44 17.43
N ALA A 111 5.72 6.03 16.51
CA ALA A 111 5.32 6.88 15.40
C ALA A 111 4.49 8.07 15.89
N GLU A 112 4.88 9.26 15.50
CA GLU A 112 4.16 10.49 15.80
C GLU A 112 3.27 10.92 14.63
N ARG A 113 3.66 10.52 13.40
CA ARG A 113 3.02 10.96 12.18
C ARG A 113 3.14 9.89 11.11
N TRP A 114 2.05 9.64 10.43
CA TRP A 114 1.97 8.76 9.25
C TRP A 114 1.53 9.58 8.05
N THR A 115 2.20 9.40 6.92
CA THR A 115 1.80 10.03 5.65
C THR A 115 1.67 8.96 4.56
N LEU A 116 0.91 9.30 3.53
CA LEU A 116 0.80 8.47 2.32
C LEU A 116 0.32 9.31 1.16
N GLY A 117 0.53 8.79 -0.05
CA GLY A 117 -0.04 9.34 -1.28
C GLY A 117 -0.85 8.27 -1.98
N THR A 118 -1.93 8.67 -2.64
CA THR A 118 -2.76 7.77 -3.44
C THR A 118 -3.24 8.50 -4.69
N PRO A 119 -3.43 7.79 -5.83
CA PRO A 119 -3.89 8.44 -7.06
C PRO A 119 -5.27 9.07 -6.90
N SER A 120 -5.49 10.20 -7.58
CA SER A 120 -6.77 10.92 -7.53
C SER A 120 -7.97 10.09 -8.03
N TRP A 121 -7.73 9.13 -8.92
CA TRP A 121 -8.79 8.24 -9.41
C TRP A 121 -9.15 7.13 -8.43
N ALA A 122 -8.30 6.86 -7.44
CA ALA A 122 -8.46 5.73 -6.52
C ALA A 122 -9.40 6.08 -5.37
N ILE A 123 -10.67 6.31 -5.67
CA ILE A 123 -11.68 6.75 -4.71
C ILE A 123 -11.87 5.73 -3.59
N ARG A 124 -11.83 4.43 -3.90
CA ARG A 124 -11.94 3.37 -2.90
C ARG A 124 -10.81 3.41 -1.90
N ASN A 125 -9.58 3.69 -2.37
CA ASN A 125 -8.42 3.82 -1.50
C ASN A 125 -8.57 5.03 -0.58
N GLN A 126 -9.06 6.14 -1.13
CA GLN A 126 -9.27 7.36 -0.34
C GLN A 126 -10.24 7.09 0.81
N HIS A 127 -11.38 6.43 0.54
CA HIS A 127 -12.33 6.05 1.59
C HIS A 127 -11.71 5.11 2.61
N PHE A 128 -10.90 4.16 2.15
CA PHE A 128 -10.19 3.25 3.03
C PHE A 128 -9.27 4.00 4.01
N TYR A 129 -8.45 4.92 3.49
CA TYR A 129 -7.52 5.66 4.34
C TYR A 129 -8.24 6.62 5.30
N GLU A 130 -9.31 7.27 4.84
CA GLU A 130 -10.11 8.12 5.71
C GLU A 130 -10.72 7.33 6.86
N LYS A 131 -11.18 6.12 6.57
CA LYS A 131 -11.73 5.21 7.59
C LYS A 131 -10.67 4.79 8.61
N MET A 132 -9.41 4.75 8.19
CA MET A 132 -8.28 4.41 9.07
C MET A 132 -7.77 5.60 9.88
N GLY A 133 -8.37 6.78 9.71
CA GLY A 133 -8.02 7.97 10.47
C GLY A 133 -7.11 8.96 9.73
N PHE A 134 -6.81 8.72 8.47
CA PHE A 134 -6.04 9.66 7.66
C PHE A 134 -6.91 10.81 7.19
N VAL A 135 -6.31 12.00 7.10
CA VAL A 135 -6.96 13.22 6.65
C VAL A 135 -6.23 13.76 5.44
N LYS A 136 -6.97 14.16 4.41
CA LYS A 136 -6.39 14.78 3.21
C LYS A 136 -5.72 16.09 3.59
N VAL A 137 -4.45 16.24 3.22
CA VAL A 137 -3.65 17.45 3.49
C VAL A 137 -3.17 18.14 2.23
N GLY A 138 -3.30 17.52 1.06
CA GLY A 138 -2.85 18.15 -0.17
C GLY A 138 -3.21 17.33 -1.39
N GLU A 139 -2.89 17.93 -2.54
CA GLU A 139 -3.05 17.30 -3.83
C GLU A 139 -1.94 17.81 -4.75
N THR A 140 -1.31 16.91 -5.49
CA THR A 140 -0.27 17.30 -6.46
C THR A 140 -0.91 17.76 -7.75
N GLN A 141 -0.10 18.36 -8.64
CA GLN A 141 -0.57 18.66 -9.99
C GLN A 141 -0.74 17.37 -10.79
N VAL A 142 -1.59 17.41 -11.82
CA VAL A 142 -1.77 16.28 -12.71
C VAL A 142 -0.46 15.98 -13.43
N ASP A 143 0.00 14.73 -13.35
CA ASP A 143 1.16 14.26 -14.08
C ASP A 143 0.75 14.05 -15.55
N PRO A 144 1.38 14.74 -16.50
CA PRO A 144 0.96 14.65 -17.91
C PRO A 144 1.17 13.25 -18.52
N HIS A 145 2.14 12.49 -18.02
CA HIS A 145 2.37 11.12 -18.48
C HIS A 145 1.30 10.16 -17.97
N LEU A 146 0.97 10.28 -16.68
CA LEU A 146 0.00 9.38 -16.03
C LEU A 146 -1.44 9.77 -16.31
N GLY A 147 -1.73 11.06 -16.37
CA GLY A 147 -3.08 11.57 -16.55
C GLY A 147 -3.85 11.77 -15.25
N TRP A 148 -3.18 11.69 -14.07
CA TRP A 148 -3.82 11.91 -12.78
C TRP A 148 -2.90 12.65 -11.81
N SER A 149 -3.51 13.19 -10.74
CA SER A 149 -2.81 13.79 -9.63
C SER A 149 -2.70 12.81 -8.47
N GLY A 150 -1.90 13.15 -7.46
CA GLY A 150 -1.81 12.41 -6.21
C GLY A 150 -2.54 13.14 -5.11
N ILE A 151 -3.24 12.38 -4.26
CA ILE A 151 -3.87 12.91 -3.06
C ILE A 151 -2.97 12.56 -1.88
N GLU A 152 -2.65 13.56 -1.06
CA GLU A 152 -1.77 13.40 0.09
C GLU A 152 -2.58 13.33 1.37
N TYR A 153 -2.28 12.34 2.20
CA TYR A 153 -2.96 12.07 3.45
C TYR A 153 -1.98 12.05 4.62
N GLU A 154 -2.49 12.42 5.79
CA GLU A 154 -1.71 12.41 7.02
C GLU A 154 -2.57 11.92 8.19
N LYS A 155 -1.92 11.19 9.10
CA LYS A 155 -2.51 10.77 10.37
C LYS A 155 -1.49 11.05 11.47
N THR A 156 -1.90 11.78 12.50
CA THR A 156 -1.07 12.02 13.68
C THR A 156 -1.52 11.11 14.83
N SER A 157 -0.56 10.77 15.67
CA SER A 157 -0.83 9.94 16.85
C SER A 157 -1.32 10.77 18.02
#